data_3c72a8ea9c14ee6899287d6a4f50bd4c
#
_entry.id   3c72a8ea9c14ee6899287d6a4f50bd4c
#
_cell.length_a   1.000
_cell.length_b   1.000
_cell.length_c   1.000
_cell.angle_alpha   90.00
_cell.angle_beta   90.00
_cell.angle_gamma   90.00
#
_symmetry.space_group_name_H-M   'P 1'
#
loop_
_entity.id
_entity.type
_entity.pdbx_description
1 polymer ?
#
loop_
_entity_poly.entity_id
_entity_poly.type
_entity_poly.pdbx_seq_one_letter_code
_entity_poly.pdbx_strand_id
1 'polypeptide(L)'
;MALKPLTYEDPLFQLLRDGNVKEFNARKAQGETAQFRDCNFRYLDLRGLDAEGIDFSNSYFRAADLRGIDFSTTHLAGARLNGARISGALFPAELVPAEIELSINRGTRLRYRK
;
A
#
# COMPACT_ATOMS: atom_id res chain seq x y z
N MET A 1 -17.97 -12.68 -12.33
CA MET A 1 -16.61 -13.10 -12.66
C MET A 1 -15.61 -12.38 -11.77
N ALA A 2 -14.83 -13.16 -11.08
CA ALA A 2 -13.77 -12.55 -10.29
C ALA A 2 -12.65 -12.15 -11.23
N LEU A 3 -12.34 -10.87 -11.24
CA LEU A 3 -11.24 -10.38 -12.05
C LEU A 3 -9.97 -10.44 -11.23
N LYS A 4 -8.97 -11.10 -11.76
CA LYS A 4 -7.64 -10.99 -11.20
C LYS A 4 -7.21 -9.52 -11.31
N PRO A 5 -6.60 -8.96 -10.27
CA PRO A 5 -5.96 -7.68 -10.44
C PRO A 5 -4.95 -7.78 -11.57
N LEU A 6 -5.12 -6.95 -12.57
CA LEU A 6 -4.20 -6.95 -13.72
C LEU A 6 -2.76 -6.71 -13.28
N THR A 7 -2.59 -6.03 -12.15
CA THR A 7 -1.29 -5.70 -11.60
C THR A 7 -0.45 -6.91 -11.23
N TYR A 8 -1.04 -8.10 -11.06
CA TYR A 8 -0.24 -9.29 -10.79
C TYR A 8 0.71 -9.62 -11.93
N GLU A 9 0.37 -9.22 -13.13
CA GLU A 9 1.23 -9.41 -14.30
C GLU A 9 1.96 -8.12 -14.67
N ASP A 10 1.69 -7.04 -13.95
CA ASP A 10 2.31 -5.74 -14.21
C ASP A 10 3.78 -5.80 -13.78
N PRO A 11 4.70 -5.41 -14.66
CA PRO A 11 6.12 -5.38 -14.29
C PRO A 11 6.41 -4.52 -13.07
N LEU A 12 5.67 -3.43 -12.86
CA LEU A 12 5.85 -2.58 -11.68
C LEU A 12 5.50 -3.31 -10.39
N PHE A 13 4.41 -4.10 -10.41
CA PHE A 13 4.06 -4.90 -9.25
C PHE A 13 5.12 -5.97 -8.97
N GLN A 14 5.64 -6.59 -10.02
CA GLN A 14 6.69 -7.61 -9.86
C GLN A 14 7.94 -7.02 -9.23
N LEU A 15 8.30 -5.79 -9.57
CA LEU A 15 9.44 -5.13 -8.92
C LEU A 15 9.25 -5.07 -7.41
N LEU A 16 8.07 -4.73 -6.94
CA LEU A 16 7.79 -4.68 -5.50
C LEU A 16 7.79 -6.06 -4.88
N ARG A 17 7.26 -7.06 -5.57
CA ARG A 17 7.31 -8.44 -5.11
C ARG A 17 8.73 -8.93 -4.94
N ASP A 18 9.61 -8.51 -5.82
CA ASP A 18 11.02 -8.92 -5.80
C ASP A 18 11.86 -8.07 -4.85
N GLY A 19 11.24 -7.11 -4.16
CA GLY A 19 11.96 -6.23 -3.24
C GLY A 19 12.73 -5.11 -3.93
N ASN A 20 12.46 -4.89 -5.22
CA ASN A 20 13.20 -3.90 -6.00
C ASN A 20 12.49 -2.55 -5.99
N VAL A 21 12.35 -1.98 -4.80
CA VAL A 21 11.67 -0.70 -4.59
C VAL A 21 12.39 0.44 -5.31
N LYS A 22 13.71 0.39 -5.32
CA LYS A 22 14.51 1.44 -5.95
C LYS A 22 14.22 1.55 -7.44
N GLU A 23 14.15 0.43 -8.13
CA GLU A 23 13.82 0.44 -9.56
C GLU A 23 12.38 0.89 -9.79
N PHE A 24 11.47 0.44 -8.93
CA PHE A 24 10.08 0.92 -8.99
C PHE A 24 10.02 2.44 -8.93
N ASN A 25 10.72 3.03 -7.95
CA ASN A 25 10.72 4.47 -7.78
C ASN A 25 11.28 5.19 -9.00
N ALA A 26 12.34 4.63 -9.60
CA ALA A 26 12.95 5.22 -10.77
C ALA A 26 11.98 5.24 -11.96
N ARG A 27 11.27 4.14 -12.18
CA ARG A 27 10.31 4.05 -13.28
C ARG A 27 9.11 4.97 -13.04
N LYS A 28 8.65 5.04 -11.80
CA LYS A 28 7.57 5.97 -11.45
C LYS A 28 8.00 7.40 -11.71
N ALA A 29 9.23 7.77 -11.37
CA ALA A 29 9.76 9.11 -11.60
C ALA A 29 9.86 9.43 -13.09
N GLN A 30 9.95 8.42 -13.95
CA GLN A 30 9.95 8.58 -15.41
C GLN A 30 8.54 8.70 -15.99
N GLY A 31 7.51 8.70 -15.15
CA GLY A 31 6.14 8.88 -15.58
C GLY A 31 5.32 7.60 -15.71
N GLU A 32 5.88 6.44 -15.41
CA GLU A 32 5.08 5.22 -15.41
C GLU A 32 4.08 5.28 -14.27
N THR A 33 2.85 4.87 -14.54
CA THR A 33 1.79 4.91 -13.54
C THR A 33 1.55 3.52 -12.97
N ALA A 34 1.22 3.49 -11.67
CA ALA A 34 0.91 2.26 -10.99
C ALA A 34 -0.37 2.43 -10.18
N GLN A 35 -1.30 1.52 -10.36
CA GLN A 35 -2.53 1.48 -9.56
C GLN A 35 -2.61 0.07 -8.99
N PHE A 36 -2.56 -0.02 -7.66
CA PHE A 36 -2.45 -1.30 -6.99
C PHE A 36 -3.71 -1.64 -6.20
N ARG A 37 -4.85 -1.49 -6.83
CA ARG A 37 -6.13 -1.86 -6.21
C ARG A 37 -6.23 -3.38 -6.09
N ASP A 38 -6.75 -3.84 -4.97
CA ASP A 38 -7.02 -5.26 -4.73
C ASP A 38 -5.77 -6.14 -4.82
N CYS A 39 -4.60 -5.57 -4.55
CA CYS A 39 -3.34 -6.30 -4.65
C CYS A 39 -2.91 -6.87 -3.31
N ASN A 40 -2.15 -7.95 -3.36
CA ASN A 40 -1.65 -8.62 -2.19
C ASN A 40 -0.19 -8.27 -1.96
N PHE A 41 0.05 -7.44 -0.94
CA PHE A 41 1.40 -7.02 -0.54
C PHE A 41 1.85 -7.70 0.76
N ARG A 42 1.28 -8.84 1.10
CA ARG A 42 1.62 -9.54 2.34
C ARG A 42 3.11 -9.80 2.44
N TYR A 43 3.66 -9.55 3.60
CA TYR A 43 5.04 -9.88 3.97
C TYR A 43 6.10 -9.16 3.15
N LEU A 44 5.74 -8.18 2.34
CA LEU A 44 6.71 -7.47 1.53
C LEU A 44 7.39 -6.36 2.34
N ASP A 45 8.66 -6.17 2.07
CA ASP A 45 9.39 -5.02 2.59
C ASP A 45 9.30 -3.91 1.55
N LEU A 46 8.46 -2.91 1.86
CA LEU A 46 8.23 -1.79 0.94
C LEU A 46 8.92 -0.51 1.40
N ARG A 47 9.83 -0.60 2.36
CA ARG A 47 10.50 0.59 2.84
C ARG A 47 11.18 1.34 1.71
N GLY A 48 11.06 2.67 1.74
CA GLY A 48 11.62 3.53 0.71
C GLY A 48 10.72 3.74 -0.49
N LEU A 49 9.54 3.10 -0.53
CA LEU A 49 8.61 3.22 -1.64
C LEU A 49 8.15 4.67 -1.81
N ASP A 50 8.20 5.17 -3.05
CA ASP A 50 7.53 6.40 -3.42
C ASP A 50 6.07 6.06 -3.72
N ALA A 51 5.21 6.30 -2.73
CA ALA A 51 3.79 5.93 -2.82
C ALA A 51 2.91 7.06 -3.35
N GLU A 52 3.49 8.23 -3.63
CA GLU A 52 2.70 9.41 -3.98
C GLU A 52 1.68 9.13 -5.08
N GLY A 53 0.44 9.48 -4.80
CA GLY A 53 -0.65 9.41 -5.79
C GLY A 53 -1.14 8.01 -6.13
N ILE A 54 -0.63 6.98 -5.51
CA ILE A 54 -1.01 5.60 -5.87
C ILE A 54 -2.33 5.23 -5.19
N ASP A 55 -3.17 4.50 -5.92
CA ASP A 55 -4.40 3.94 -5.39
C ASP A 55 -4.13 2.51 -4.91
N PHE A 56 -4.20 2.32 -3.58
CA PHE A 56 -4.04 1.02 -2.93
C PHE A 56 -5.37 0.52 -2.37
N SER A 57 -6.49 0.98 -2.89
CA SER A 57 -7.81 0.61 -2.37
C SER A 57 -7.95 -0.91 -2.32
N ASN A 58 -8.48 -1.41 -1.20
CA ASN A 58 -8.74 -2.83 -0.98
C ASN A 58 -7.51 -3.73 -1.02
N SER A 59 -6.31 -3.17 -1.00
CA SER A 59 -5.09 -3.97 -1.00
C SER A 59 -4.79 -4.53 0.39
N TYR A 60 -3.96 -5.55 0.44
CA TYR A 60 -3.71 -6.31 1.64
C TYR A 60 -2.23 -6.20 2.02
N PHE A 61 -1.96 -5.60 3.18
CA PHE A 61 -0.60 -5.34 3.65
C PHE A 61 -0.24 -6.15 4.90
N ARG A 62 -0.84 -7.32 5.08
CA ARG A 62 -0.56 -8.11 6.26
C ARG A 62 0.94 -8.33 6.44
N ALA A 63 1.44 -8.00 7.65
CA ALA A 63 2.83 -8.21 8.01
C ALA A 63 3.84 -7.55 7.06
N ALA A 64 3.40 -6.58 6.25
CA ALA A 64 4.30 -5.83 5.38
C ALA A 64 5.10 -4.82 6.19
N ASP A 65 6.27 -4.47 5.72
CA ASP A 65 7.08 -3.44 6.35
C ASP A 65 6.87 -2.12 5.61
N LEU A 66 6.12 -1.23 6.23
CA LEU A 66 5.72 0.06 5.66
C LEU A 66 6.39 1.24 6.37
N ARG A 67 7.41 0.96 7.17
CA ARG A 67 8.00 2.00 8.01
C ARG A 67 8.56 3.15 7.18
N GLY A 68 8.23 4.36 7.61
CA GLY A 68 8.73 5.59 7.01
C GLY A 68 8.12 5.97 5.67
N ILE A 69 7.16 5.22 5.15
CA ILE A 69 6.54 5.53 3.87
C ILE A 69 5.51 6.65 4.06
N ASP A 70 5.47 7.58 3.11
CA ASP A 70 4.46 8.63 3.10
C ASP A 70 3.27 8.18 2.24
N PHE A 71 2.18 7.80 2.90
CA PHE A 71 0.94 7.43 2.25
C PHE A 71 -0.07 8.59 2.21
N SER A 72 0.33 9.81 2.55
CA SER A 72 -0.63 10.91 2.74
C SER A 72 -1.39 11.27 1.47
N THR A 73 -0.84 10.98 0.30
CA THR A 73 -1.48 11.28 -0.99
C THR A 73 -2.06 10.05 -1.67
N THR A 74 -2.13 8.92 -0.98
CA THR A 74 -2.62 7.67 -1.55
C THR A 74 -4.11 7.46 -1.23
N HIS A 75 -4.70 6.45 -1.87
CA HIS A 75 -6.03 5.97 -1.54
C HIS A 75 -5.90 4.61 -0.86
N LEU A 76 -6.37 4.53 0.38
CA LEU A 76 -6.26 3.32 1.19
C LEU A 76 -7.61 2.77 1.65
N ALA A 77 -8.71 3.27 1.09
CA ALA A 77 -10.05 2.83 1.49
C ALA A 77 -10.17 1.31 1.28
N GLY A 78 -10.59 0.60 2.30
CA GLY A 78 -10.76 -0.84 2.25
C GLY A 78 -9.48 -1.66 2.40
N ALA A 79 -8.32 -1.01 2.46
CA ALA A 79 -7.06 -1.74 2.66
C ALA A 79 -7.00 -2.33 4.07
N ARG A 80 -6.18 -3.35 4.25
CA ARG A 80 -5.97 -4.02 5.54
C ARG A 80 -4.51 -3.97 5.92
N LEU A 81 -4.25 -3.66 7.19
CA LEU A 81 -2.88 -3.46 7.68
C LEU A 81 -2.49 -4.44 8.79
N ASN A 82 -3.22 -5.54 8.98
CA ASN A 82 -2.99 -6.38 10.15
C ASN A 82 -1.54 -6.87 10.23
N GLY A 83 -0.92 -6.60 11.37
CA GLY A 83 0.46 -6.98 11.63
C GLY A 83 1.52 -6.19 10.87
N ALA A 84 1.13 -5.18 10.09
CA ALA A 84 2.11 -4.37 9.37
C ALA A 84 2.93 -3.52 10.32
N ARG A 85 4.17 -3.22 9.91
CA ARG A 85 5.03 -2.30 10.65
C ARG A 85 4.86 -0.92 10.03
N ILE A 86 4.49 0.06 10.84
CA ILE A 86 4.14 1.38 10.33
C ILE A 86 4.86 2.54 11.02
N SER A 87 5.91 2.26 11.80
CA SER A 87 6.63 3.32 12.50
C SER A 87 7.09 4.39 11.50
N GLY A 88 6.75 5.63 11.78
CA GLY A 88 7.15 6.75 10.91
C GLY A 88 6.39 6.86 9.60
N ALA A 89 5.43 5.99 9.32
CA ALA A 89 4.60 6.12 8.14
C ALA A 89 3.60 7.28 8.31
N LEU A 90 3.31 7.98 7.22
CA LEU A 90 2.29 9.03 7.20
C LEU A 90 1.07 8.50 6.47
N PHE A 91 -0.11 8.86 6.95
CA PHE A 91 -1.37 8.38 6.38
C PHE A 91 -2.24 9.55 5.94
N PRO A 92 -3.20 9.33 5.02
CA PRO A 92 -4.12 10.38 4.63
C PRO A 92 -4.84 10.97 5.86
N ALA A 93 -5.06 12.28 5.85
CA ALA A 93 -5.67 12.97 6.99
C ALA A 93 -7.05 12.43 7.34
N GLU A 94 -7.75 11.87 6.35
CA GLU A 94 -9.10 11.31 6.56
C GLU A 94 -9.09 9.98 7.31
N LEU A 95 -7.94 9.33 7.43
CA LEU A 95 -7.81 8.12 8.22
C LEU A 95 -7.41 8.50 9.64
N VAL A 96 -8.36 8.39 10.56
CA VAL A 96 -8.08 8.71 11.95
C VAL A 96 -7.22 7.63 12.59
N PRO A 97 -6.38 7.98 13.57
CA PRO A 97 -5.46 7.01 14.20
C PRO A 97 -6.16 5.76 14.76
N ALA A 98 -7.35 5.91 15.31
CA ALA A 98 -8.10 4.77 15.85
C ALA A 98 -8.44 3.76 14.76
N GLU A 99 -8.71 4.21 13.56
CA GLU A 99 -9.03 3.34 12.43
C GLU A 99 -7.79 2.57 11.97
N ILE A 100 -6.66 3.25 11.93
CA ILE A 100 -5.38 2.62 11.58
C ILE A 100 -5.03 1.56 12.61
N GLU A 101 -5.14 1.89 13.89
CA GLU A 101 -4.84 0.96 14.98
C GLU A 101 -5.76 -0.26 14.94
N LEU A 102 -7.04 -0.05 14.66
CA LEU A 102 -7.98 -1.14 14.55
C LEU A 102 -7.59 -2.11 13.43
N SER A 103 -7.18 -1.57 12.28
CA SER A 103 -6.76 -2.39 11.16
C SER A 103 -5.48 -3.18 11.48
N ILE A 104 -4.51 -2.55 12.15
CA ILE A 104 -3.27 -3.20 12.56
C ILE A 104 -3.56 -4.38 13.50
N ASN A 105 -4.45 -4.18 14.47
CA ASN A 105 -4.70 -5.15 15.52
C ASN A 105 -5.72 -6.21 15.14
N ARG A 106 -6.69 -5.89 14.29
CA ARG A 106 -7.83 -6.75 13.99
C ARG A 106 -7.97 -7.12 12.52
N GLY A 107 -7.18 -6.50 11.64
CA GLY A 107 -7.26 -6.78 10.21
C GLY A 107 -8.51 -6.24 9.55
N THR A 108 -9.15 -5.25 10.17
CA THR A 108 -10.33 -4.63 9.56
C THR A 108 -9.95 -3.78 8.37
N ARG A 109 -10.89 -3.60 7.46
CA ARG A 109 -10.70 -2.71 6.31
C ARG A 109 -10.69 -1.27 6.77
N LEU A 110 -9.76 -0.49 6.25
CA LEU A 110 -9.67 0.92 6.58
C LEU A 110 -10.89 1.69 6.06
N ARG A 111 -11.48 2.48 6.91
CA ARG A 111 -12.64 3.30 6.58
C ARG A 111 -12.25 4.77 6.71
N TYR A 112 -12.58 5.54 5.67
CA TYR A 112 -12.30 6.96 5.69
C TYR A 112 -13.39 7.69 6.47
N ARG A 113 -12.97 8.72 7.18
CA ARG A 113 -13.87 9.62 7.85
C ARG A 113 -14.60 10.46 6.81
N LYS A 114 -15.89 10.55 6.96
CA LYS A 114 -16.69 11.38 6.07
C LYS A 114 -16.80 12.81 6.58
#